data_18cea7a685a212355f4d6e7584dfd44a
#
_entry.id   18cea7a685a212355f4d6e7584dfd44a
#
_cell.length_a   1.000
_cell.length_b   1.000
_cell.length_c   1.000
_cell.angle_alpha   90.00
_cell.angle_beta   90.00
_cell.angle_gamma   90.00
#
_symmetry.space_group_name_H-M   'P 1'
#
loop_
_entity.id
_entity.type
_entity.pdbx_description
1 polymer ?
#
loop_
_entity_poly.entity_id
_entity_poly.type
_entity_poly.pdbx_seq_one_letter_code
_entity_poly.pdbx_strand_id
1 'polypeptide(L)'
;LAAESLREGLEKFDRSRGVWRGTGKTLPAEALKDDKSWRAALASTDVPRDIDGWYPAGVLSLDKSAATIGIQGEEGTGTVPASDVTWARKLISNGRLAQKAKVPADLVDVGDVVMVRKESSGNWSLRQVPEVQGAFMAMDVSTGRVLAMQGGFSYQDSVFNRATQAMRQPGSSFKPFVYAAALDEGYTPATIIVDAPIEVNTPEGIW
;
A
#
# COMPACT_ATOMS: atom_id res chain seq x y z
N LEU A 1 -12.62 -6.72 7.79
CA LEU A 1 -13.29 -5.67 7.02
C LEU A 1 -12.49 -4.35 6.99
N ALA A 2 -12.17 -3.68 8.13
CA ALA A 2 -11.43 -2.39 8.12
C ALA A 2 -10.05 -2.48 7.45
N ALA A 3 -9.23 -3.46 7.84
CA ALA A 3 -7.92 -3.70 7.24
C ALA A 3 -8.03 -4.03 5.75
N GLU A 4 -8.98 -4.87 5.38
CA GLU A 4 -9.25 -5.28 4.02
C GLU A 4 -9.66 -4.10 3.14
N SER A 5 -10.63 -3.29 3.61
CA SER A 5 -11.09 -2.10 2.88
C SER A 5 -9.99 -1.06 2.69
N LEU A 6 -9.16 -0.83 3.72
CA LEU A 6 -8.00 0.06 3.60
C LEU A 6 -6.99 -0.47 2.58
N ARG A 7 -6.66 -1.77 2.67
CA ARG A 7 -5.70 -2.43 1.76
C ARG A 7 -6.19 -2.36 0.31
N GLU A 8 -7.45 -2.69 0.08
CA GLU A 8 -8.05 -2.63 -1.27
C GLU A 8 -8.00 -1.21 -1.85
N GLY A 9 -8.35 -0.20 -1.06
CA GLY A 9 -8.30 1.20 -1.48
C GLY A 9 -6.88 1.66 -1.84
N LEU A 10 -5.91 1.35 -1.00
CA LEU A 10 -4.50 1.70 -1.21
C LEU A 10 -3.90 0.94 -2.41
N GLU A 11 -4.17 -0.36 -2.54
CA GLU A 11 -3.75 -1.17 -3.67
C GLU A 11 -4.31 -0.63 -4.99
N LYS A 12 -5.62 -0.35 -5.03
CA LYS A 12 -6.28 0.20 -6.22
C LYS A 12 -5.68 1.54 -6.64
N PHE A 13 -5.43 2.41 -5.66
CA PHE A 13 -4.79 3.71 -5.93
C PHE A 13 -3.37 3.52 -6.48
N ASP A 14 -2.54 2.70 -5.83
CA ASP A 14 -1.15 2.45 -6.25
C ASP A 14 -1.08 1.84 -7.66
N ARG A 15 -1.92 0.84 -7.96
CA ARG A 15 -2.01 0.26 -9.31
C ARG A 15 -2.47 1.27 -10.37
N SER A 16 -3.34 2.21 -10.01
CA SER A 16 -3.79 3.27 -10.94
C SER A 16 -2.66 4.21 -11.37
N ARG A 17 -1.60 4.32 -10.56
CA ARG A 17 -0.39 5.08 -10.91
C ARG A 17 0.45 4.40 -11.99
N GLY A 18 0.26 3.10 -12.19
CA GLY A 18 0.92 2.33 -13.24
C GLY A 18 2.44 2.16 -13.05
N VAL A 19 2.94 2.23 -11.80
CA VAL A 19 4.37 2.12 -11.49
C VAL A 19 4.65 0.79 -10.80
N TRP A 20 5.53 -0.03 -11.37
CA TRP A 20 6.04 -1.25 -10.77
C TRP A 20 7.39 -1.00 -10.09
N ARG A 21 7.47 -1.33 -8.81
CA ARG A 21 8.67 -1.21 -7.97
C ARG A 21 9.19 -2.56 -7.49
N GLY A 22 8.30 -3.57 -7.44
CA GLY A 22 8.59 -4.87 -6.85
C GLY A 22 8.88 -4.81 -5.36
N THR A 23 9.59 -5.81 -4.84
CA THR A 23 10.05 -5.84 -3.44
C THR A 23 11.49 -5.33 -3.28
N GLY A 24 12.23 -5.20 -4.39
CA GLY A 24 13.67 -4.90 -4.38
C GLY A 24 14.54 -6.03 -3.82
N LYS A 25 13.97 -7.22 -3.60
CA LYS A 25 14.68 -8.41 -3.09
C LYS A 25 14.88 -9.42 -4.21
N THR A 26 16.00 -10.15 -4.15
CA THR A 26 16.34 -11.21 -5.11
C THR A 26 16.83 -12.45 -4.38
N LEU A 27 16.54 -13.62 -4.93
CA LEU A 27 17.10 -14.90 -4.49
C LEU A 27 18.54 -15.02 -5.00
N PRO A 28 19.47 -15.59 -4.21
CA PRO A 28 20.81 -15.93 -4.71
C PRO A 28 20.73 -16.88 -5.92
N ALA A 29 21.56 -16.67 -6.93
CA ALA A 29 21.56 -17.47 -8.15
C ALA A 29 21.79 -18.98 -7.90
N GLU A 30 22.59 -19.30 -6.90
CA GLU A 30 22.82 -20.68 -6.46
C GLU A 30 21.57 -21.33 -5.86
N ALA A 31 20.68 -20.55 -5.26
CA ALA A 31 19.44 -21.07 -4.71
C ALA A 31 18.45 -21.49 -5.78
N LEU A 32 18.56 -20.96 -7.00
CA LEU A 32 17.63 -21.30 -8.10
C LEU A 32 17.88 -22.68 -8.73
N LYS A 33 18.92 -23.42 -8.28
CA LYS A 33 19.31 -24.71 -8.86
C LYS A 33 18.38 -25.86 -8.51
N ASP A 34 17.68 -25.77 -7.39
CA ASP A 34 16.78 -26.81 -6.91
C ASP A 34 15.66 -26.24 -6.01
N ASP A 35 14.56 -26.98 -5.91
CA ASP A 35 13.36 -26.58 -5.17
C ASP A 35 13.62 -26.31 -3.68
N LYS A 36 14.42 -27.13 -3.04
CA LYS A 36 14.70 -26.99 -1.60
C LYS A 36 15.45 -25.70 -1.31
N SER A 37 16.42 -25.37 -2.16
CA SER A 37 17.28 -24.20 -1.99
C SER A 37 16.53 -22.89 -2.19
N TRP A 38 15.74 -22.75 -3.27
CA TRP A 38 15.00 -21.51 -3.46
C TRP A 38 13.87 -21.33 -2.41
N ARG A 39 13.23 -22.42 -1.98
CA ARG A 39 12.22 -22.36 -0.91
C ARG A 39 12.81 -21.87 0.42
N ALA A 40 13.97 -22.37 0.78
CA ALA A 40 14.69 -21.94 1.99
C ALA A 40 15.12 -20.47 1.90
N ALA A 41 15.68 -20.03 0.77
CA ALA A 41 16.07 -18.66 0.52
C ALA A 41 14.86 -17.71 0.56
N LEU A 42 13.75 -18.08 -0.08
CA LEU A 42 12.51 -17.30 -0.07
C LEU A 42 11.92 -17.16 1.34
N ALA A 43 11.93 -18.23 2.12
CA ALA A 43 11.42 -18.20 3.51
C ALA A 43 12.24 -17.25 4.40
N SER A 44 13.53 -17.08 4.13
CA SER A 44 14.43 -16.19 4.88
C SER A 44 14.45 -14.75 4.35
N THR A 45 13.81 -14.48 3.22
CA THR A 45 13.78 -13.13 2.63
C THR A 45 12.86 -12.21 3.47
N ASP A 46 13.35 -11.01 3.74
CA ASP A 46 12.62 -9.99 4.48
C ASP A 46 11.59 -9.30 3.58
N VAL A 47 10.37 -9.84 3.60
CA VAL A 47 9.17 -9.32 2.93
C VAL A 47 7.94 -9.53 3.83
N PRO A 48 6.90 -8.67 3.74
CA PRO A 48 5.70 -8.82 4.56
C PRO A 48 4.98 -10.15 4.34
N ARG A 49 4.49 -10.76 5.44
CA ARG A 49 3.69 -12.00 5.45
C ARG A 49 2.36 -11.85 6.20
N ASP A 50 2.05 -10.62 6.61
CA ASP A 50 0.85 -10.26 7.37
C ASP A 50 -0.29 -9.70 6.49
N ILE A 51 -0.20 -9.90 5.18
CA ILE A 51 -1.19 -9.43 4.20
C ILE A 51 -2.01 -10.63 3.73
N ASP A 52 -3.27 -10.69 4.15
CA ASP A 52 -4.17 -11.79 3.80
C ASP A 52 -4.29 -11.99 2.28
N GLY A 53 -4.15 -13.24 1.85
CA GLY A 53 -4.24 -13.63 0.44
C GLY A 53 -3.03 -13.22 -0.42
N TRP A 54 -1.99 -12.61 0.17
CA TRP A 54 -0.74 -12.34 -0.53
C TRP A 54 0.35 -13.28 -0.08
N TYR A 55 1.16 -13.72 -1.04
CA TYR A 55 2.22 -14.69 -0.80
C TYR A 55 3.53 -14.20 -1.40
N PRO A 56 4.66 -14.33 -0.68
CA PRO A 56 5.97 -14.19 -1.28
C PRO A 56 6.20 -15.27 -2.34
N ALA A 57 6.79 -14.91 -3.46
CA ALA A 57 7.17 -15.82 -4.52
C ALA A 57 8.50 -15.44 -5.15
N GLY A 58 9.27 -16.43 -5.60
CA GLY A 58 10.48 -16.23 -6.40
C GLY A 58 10.17 -16.44 -7.88
N VAL A 59 10.69 -15.59 -8.75
CA VAL A 59 10.61 -15.77 -10.20
C VAL A 59 11.64 -16.83 -10.61
N LEU A 60 11.16 -18.00 -11.05
CA LEU A 60 12.01 -19.15 -11.39
C LEU A 60 12.40 -19.17 -12.86
N SER A 61 11.49 -18.78 -13.75
CA SER A 61 11.76 -18.66 -15.18
C SER A 61 10.83 -17.66 -15.86
N LEU A 62 11.26 -17.15 -16.98
CA LEU A 62 10.52 -16.22 -17.83
C LEU A 62 10.44 -16.78 -19.23
N ASP A 63 9.25 -16.73 -19.83
CA ASP A 63 9.05 -17.01 -21.24
C ASP A 63 8.49 -15.80 -21.98
N LYS A 64 8.11 -15.94 -23.25
CA LYS A 64 7.60 -14.85 -24.09
C LYS A 64 6.24 -14.32 -23.64
N SER A 65 5.52 -15.00 -22.77
CA SER A 65 4.12 -14.68 -22.42
C SER A 65 3.81 -14.77 -20.95
N ALA A 66 4.67 -15.40 -20.16
CA ALA A 66 4.41 -15.65 -18.75
C ALA A 66 5.70 -15.71 -17.90
N ALA A 67 5.53 -15.58 -16.59
CA ALA A 67 6.54 -15.92 -15.61
C ALA A 67 6.10 -17.16 -14.83
N THR A 68 7.04 -18.10 -14.65
CA THR A 68 6.87 -19.23 -13.71
C THR A 68 7.43 -18.79 -12.37
N ILE A 69 6.63 -18.94 -11.34
CA ILE A 69 6.98 -18.51 -9.97
C ILE A 69 6.89 -19.69 -9.00
N GLY A 70 7.79 -19.71 -8.02
CA GLY A 70 7.73 -20.59 -6.87
C GLY A 70 7.13 -19.85 -5.68
N ILE A 71 6.00 -20.29 -5.16
CA ILE A 71 5.23 -19.60 -4.13
C ILE A 71 5.53 -20.18 -2.75
N GLN A 72 5.71 -19.33 -1.77
CA GLN A 72 5.90 -19.76 -0.38
C GLN A 72 4.61 -20.40 0.15
N GLY A 73 4.74 -21.62 0.69
CA GLY A 73 3.61 -22.38 1.26
C GLY A 73 2.78 -23.18 0.26
N GLU A 74 3.02 -23.04 -1.04
CA GLU A 74 2.35 -23.85 -2.07
C GLU A 74 3.28 -24.95 -2.58
N GLU A 75 2.73 -26.15 -2.86
CA GLU A 75 3.44 -27.19 -3.58
C GLU A 75 3.45 -26.89 -5.09
N GLY A 76 4.59 -27.09 -5.75
CA GLY A 76 4.73 -26.80 -7.17
C GLY A 76 4.99 -25.32 -7.49
N THR A 77 4.63 -24.93 -8.71
CA THR A 77 4.85 -23.60 -9.26
C THR A 77 3.55 -22.95 -9.71
N GLY A 78 3.56 -21.63 -9.83
CA GLY A 78 2.45 -20.86 -10.36
C GLY A 78 2.82 -20.09 -11.62
N THR A 79 1.83 -19.51 -12.28
CA THR A 79 2.00 -18.74 -13.52
C THR A 79 1.47 -17.32 -13.34
N VAL A 80 2.28 -16.32 -13.70
CA VAL A 80 1.86 -14.94 -13.88
C VAL A 80 1.76 -14.67 -15.38
N PRO A 81 0.56 -14.48 -15.95
CA PRO A 81 0.38 -14.28 -17.37
C PRO A 81 0.69 -12.85 -17.82
N ALA A 82 0.95 -12.64 -19.12
CA ALA A 82 1.16 -11.33 -19.71
C ALA A 82 -0.01 -10.34 -19.46
N SER A 83 -1.23 -10.83 -19.38
CA SER A 83 -2.40 -9.99 -19.11
C SER A 83 -2.35 -9.29 -17.77
N ASP A 84 -1.65 -9.86 -16.77
CA ASP A 84 -1.56 -9.28 -15.43
C ASP A 84 -0.62 -8.07 -15.34
N VAL A 85 0.33 -7.93 -16.26
CA VAL A 85 1.39 -6.91 -16.16
C VAL A 85 1.14 -5.65 -16.97
N THR A 86 0.12 -5.65 -17.85
CA THR A 86 -0.15 -4.58 -18.80
C THR A 86 -0.58 -3.25 -18.17
N TRP A 87 -0.83 -3.20 -16.89
CA TRP A 87 -1.14 -1.98 -16.15
C TRP A 87 0.12 -1.17 -15.82
N ALA A 88 1.31 -1.79 -15.79
CA ALA A 88 2.50 -1.28 -15.13
C ALA A 88 3.63 -0.88 -16.08
N ARG A 89 4.52 -0.04 -15.55
CA ARG A 89 5.81 0.33 -16.09
C ARG A 89 6.87 0.13 -15.00
N LYS A 90 7.95 -0.56 -15.31
CA LYS A 90 9.06 -0.76 -14.35
C LYS A 90 9.69 0.59 -14.00
N LEU A 91 9.83 0.87 -12.73
CA LEU A 91 10.63 1.99 -12.24
C LEU A 91 12.11 1.65 -12.44
N ILE A 92 12.80 2.46 -13.21
CA ILE A 92 14.24 2.30 -13.48
C ILE A 92 15.04 3.36 -12.73
N SER A 93 16.37 3.24 -12.76
CA SER A 93 17.27 4.19 -12.11
C SER A 93 16.94 5.65 -12.48
N ASN A 94 17.19 6.57 -11.54
CA ASN A 94 16.89 8.00 -11.66
C ASN A 94 15.39 8.38 -11.71
N GLY A 95 14.51 7.54 -11.19
CA GLY A 95 13.07 7.83 -11.12
C GLY A 95 12.34 7.82 -12.47
N ARG A 96 12.98 7.35 -13.54
CA ARG A 96 12.35 7.21 -14.85
C ARG A 96 11.53 5.92 -14.93
N LEU A 97 10.49 5.95 -15.75
CA LEU A 97 9.66 4.79 -16.04
C LEU A 97 10.07 4.18 -17.38
N ALA A 98 10.16 2.86 -17.41
CA ALA A 98 10.30 2.09 -18.64
C ALA A 98 9.05 2.20 -19.51
N GLN A 99 9.07 1.58 -20.70
CA GLN A 99 7.87 1.42 -21.49
C GLN A 99 6.82 0.60 -20.75
N LYS A 100 5.55 0.75 -21.14
CA LYS A 100 4.46 -0.04 -20.59
C LYS A 100 4.69 -1.52 -20.84
N ALA A 101 4.59 -2.32 -19.81
CA ALA A 101 4.85 -3.75 -19.88
C ALA A 101 3.86 -4.47 -20.81
N LYS A 102 4.37 -5.42 -21.55
CA LYS A 102 3.59 -6.32 -22.42
C LYS A 102 3.68 -7.77 -21.93
N VAL A 103 4.79 -8.12 -21.30
CA VAL A 103 5.07 -9.45 -20.77
C VAL A 103 5.73 -9.32 -19.38
N PRO A 104 5.68 -10.36 -18.54
CA PRO A 104 6.30 -10.30 -17.20
C PRO A 104 7.78 -9.91 -17.20
N ALA A 105 8.54 -10.34 -18.20
CA ALA A 105 9.96 -9.99 -18.35
C ALA A 105 10.23 -8.47 -18.49
N ASP A 106 9.20 -7.67 -18.80
CA ASP A 106 9.33 -6.21 -18.80
C ASP A 106 9.34 -5.61 -17.39
N LEU A 107 8.88 -6.37 -16.39
CA LEU A 107 8.77 -5.92 -14.98
C LEU A 107 9.71 -6.62 -14.03
N VAL A 108 9.95 -7.91 -14.23
CA VAL A 108 10.69 -8.78 -13.31
C VAL A 108 11.78 -9.56 -14.02
N ASP A 109 12.80 -9.92 -13.25
CA ASP A 109 13.91 -10.74 -13.71
C ASP A 109 13.90 -12.10 -12.96
N VAL A 110 14.55 -13.13 -13.52
CA VAL A 110 14.71 -14.43 -12.85
C VAL A 110 15.48 -14.24 -11.54
N GLY A 111 14.94 -14.79 -10.46
CA GLY A 111 15.46 -14.62 -9.11
C GLY A 111 14.77 -13.49 -8.32
N ASP A 112 14.03 -12.59 -8.96
CA ASP A 112 13.30 -11.56 -8.21
C ASP A 112 12.33 -12.18 -7.22
N VAL A 113 12.27 -11.62 -6.02
CA VAL A 113 11.23 -11.92 -5.04
C VAL A 113 10.09 -10.94 -5.24
N VAL A 114 8.90 -11.46 -5.44
CA VAL A 114 7.67 -10.71 -5.69
C VAL A 114 6.59 -11.09 -4.69
N MET A 115 5.63 -10.19 -4.46
CA MET A 115 4.38 -10.55 -3.80
C MET A 115 3.36 -10.93 -4.85
N VAL A 116 2.58 -11.97 -4.58
CA VAL A 116 1.55 -12.45 -5.50
C VAL A 116 0.24 -12.76 -4.78
N ARG A 117 -0.87 -12.69 -5.53
CA ARG A 117 -2.19 -13.14 -5.09
C ARG A 117 -2.75 -14.12 -6.11
N LYS A 118 -3.40 -15.20 -5.61
CA LYS A 118 -4.07 -16.18 -6.45
C LYS A 118 -5.37 -15.59 -7.00
N GLU A 119 -5.59 -15.69 -8.27
CA GLU A 119 -6.81 -15.24 -8.94
C GLU A 119 -7.78 -16.42 -9.15
N SER A 120 -9.06 -16.11 -9.35
CA SER A 120 -10.10 -17.12 -9.59
C SER A 120 -9.85 -17.99 -10.83
N SER A 121 -9.06 -17.49 -11.77
CA SER A 121 -8.62 -18.26 -12.96
C SER A 121 -7.60 -19.35 -12.65
N GLY A 122 -7.07 -19.42 -11.43
CA GLY A 122 -5.96 -20.28 -11.03
C GLY A 122 -4.58 -19.70 -11.31
N ASN A 123 -4.47 -18.62 -12.07
CA ASN A 123 -3.24 -17.86 -12.28
C ASN A 123 -2.90 -17.01 -11.05
N TRP A 124 -1.68 -16.49 -11.04
CA TRP A 124 -1.21 -15.57 -10.02
C TRP A 124 -1.06 -14.16 -10.57
N SER A 125 -1.32 -13.19 -9.75
CA SER A 125 -1.23 -11.78 -10.09
C SER A 125 -0.17 -11.10 -9.23
N LEU A 126 0.69 -10.31 -9.87
CA LEU A 126 1.73 -9.54 -9.19
C LEU A 126 1.11 -8.49 -8.27
N ARG A 127 1.65 -8.40 -7.08
CA ARG A 127 1.29 -7.41 -6.04
C ARG A 127 2.54 -6.67 -5.57
N GLN A 128 2.34 -5.48 -5.05
CA GLN A 128 3.38 -4.72 -4.38
C GLN A 128 2.77 -3.92 -3.22
N VAL A 129 3.52 -3.75 -2.15
CA VAL A 129 3.10 -2.86 -1.06
C VAL A 129 2.98 -1.44 -1.62
N PRO A 130 1.83 -0.77 -1.42
CA PRO A 130 1.65 0.59 -1.90
C PRO A 130 2.65 1.57 -1.29
N GLU A 131 3.18 2.47 -2.10
CA GLU A 131 4.01 3.58 -1.62
C GLU A 131 3.20 4.55 -0.77
N VAL A 132 1.97 4.79 -1.21
CA VAL A 132 1.01 5.59 -0.45
C VAL A 132 0.47 4.80 0.72
N GLN A 133 0.50 5.41 1.88
CA GLN A 133 -0.02 4.84 3.12
C GLN A 133 -1.26 5.59 3.57
N GLY A 134 -2.08 4.94 4.39
CA GLY A 134 -3.29 5.51 4.94
C GLY A 134 -3.65 4.88 6.27
N ALA A 135 -4.72 5.38 6.87
CA ALA A 135 -5.32 4.81 8.05
C ALA A 135 -6.84 4.77 7.92
N PHE A 136 -7.45 3.87 8.65
CA PHE A 136 -8.90 3.76 8.79
C PHE A 136 -9.25 3.70 10.27
N MET A 137 -10.28 4.46 10.66
CA MET A 137 -10.87 4.38 12.00
C MET A 137 -12.38 4.51 11.91
N ALA A 138 -13.09 3.66 12.64
CA ALA A 138 -14.54 3.74 12.83
C ALA A 138 -14.86 3.88 14.32
N MET A 139 -15.77 4.78 14.65
CA MET A 139 -16.20 5.06 16.00
C MET A 139 -17.72 5.01 16.09
N ASP A 140 -18.23 4.54 17.23
CA ASP A 140 -19.62 4.68 17.62
C ASP A 140 -19.88 6.14 18.02
N VAL A 141 -20.76 6.82 17.31
CA VAL A 141 -21.06 8.25 17.52
C VAL A 141 -21.76 8.53 18.85
N SER A 142 -22.45 7.56 19.42
CA SER A 142 -23.20 7.72 20.68
C SER A 142 -22.33 7.54 21.92
N THR A 143 -21.28 6.71 21.81
CA THR A 143 -20.44 6.33 22.97
C THR A 143 -18.99 6.79 22.83
N GLY A 144 -18.54 7.20 21.63
CA GLY A 144 -17.16 7.54 21.33
C GLY A 144 -16.21 6.32 21.27
N ARG A 145 -16.76 5.08 21.36
CA ARG A 145 -15.93 3.86 21.34
C ARG A 145 -15.37 3.61 19.95
N VAL A 146 -14.07 3.32 19.87
CA VAL A 146 -13.44 2.87 18.63
C VAL A 146 -13.88 1.44 18.35
N LEU A 147 -14.55 1.22 17.23
CA LEU A 147 -15.04 -0.06 16.76
C LEU A 147 -14.01 -0.79 15.89
N ALA A 148 -13.24 -0.04 15.11
CA ALA A 148 -12.18 -0.58 14.28
C ALA A 148 -11.11 0.49 14.06
N MET A 149 -9.85 0.06 14.01
CA MET A 149 -8.71 0.91 13.67
C MET A 149 -7.67 0.11 12.89
N GLN A 150 -7.20 0.68 11.78
CA GLN A 150 -6.11 0.16 10.98
C GLN A 150 -5.16 1.32 10.66
N GLY A 151 -3.92 1.24 11.12
CA GLY A 151 -2.95 2.34 11.04
C GLY A 151 -2.02 2.32 9.83
N GLY A 152 -2.11 1.32 8.95
CA GLY A 152 -1.26 1.16 7.78
C GLY A 152 -1.61 -0.07 6.97
N PHE A 153 -0.90 -0.26 5.85
CA PHE A 153 -1.13 -1.39 4.92
C PHE A 153 -0.67 -2.73 5.52
N SER A 154 0.54 -2.77 6.05
CA SER A 154 1.16 -3.94 6.69
C SER A 154 1.92 -3.48 7.94
N TYR A 155 1.79 -4.23 9.03
CA TYR A 155 2.53 -3.97 10.25
C TYR A 155 4.01 -4.36 10.11
N GLN A 156 4.27 -5.44 9.37
CA GLN A 156 5.64 -5.90 9.11
C GLN A 156 6.42 -4.94 8.20
N ASP A 157 5.72 -4.25 7.28
CA ASP A 157 6.33 -3.22 6.44
C ASP A 157 6.54 -1.91 7.22
N SER A 158 5.58 -1.51 8.05
CA SER A 158 5.65 -0.28 8.84
C SER A 158 4.83 -0.37 10.13
N VAL A 159 5.53 -0.33 11.26
CA VAL A 159 4.91 -0.31 12.61
C VAL A 159 4.23 1.03 12.95
N PHE A 160 4.43 2.07 12.14
CA PHE A 160 3.90 3.40 12.38
C PHE A 160 2.38 3.42 12.21
N ASN A 161 1.64 3.66 13.30
CA ASN A 161 0.19 3.76 13.28
C ASN A 161 -0.26 5.17 12.88
N ARG A 162 -0.68 5.32 11.64
CA ARG A 162 -1.07 6.62 11.07
C ARG A 162 -2.40 7.16 11.60
N ALA A 163 -3.20 6.30 12.24
CA ALA A 163 -4.44 6.76 12.89
C ALA A 163 -4.17 7.52 14.18
N THR A 164 -3.07 7.20 14.90
CA THR A 164 -2.79 7.74 16.23
C THR A 164 -1.47 8.50 16.35
N GLN A 165 -0.51 8.23 15.46
CA GLN A 165 0.85 8.80 15.56
C GLN A 165 1.16 9.83 14.47
N ALA A 166 0.39 9.87 13.37
CA ALA A 166 0.63 10.83 12.30
C ALA A 166 0.22 12.24 12.75
N MET A 167 1.22 13.10 12.87
CA MET A 167 0.99 14.53 13.13
C MET A 167 0.76 15.25 11.81
N ARG A 168 -0.49 15.56 11.52
CA ARG A 168 -0.91 16.21 10.28
C ARG A 168 -1.66 17.48 10.58
N GLN A 169 -1.56 18.46 9.70
CA GLN A 169 -2.36 19.68 9.78
C GLN A 169 -3.85 19.30 9.66
N PRO A 170 -4.69 19.66 10.64
CA PRO A 170 -6.10 19.27 10.64
C PRO A 170 -6.89 19.96 9.52
N GLY A 171 -6.50 21.16 9.10
CA GLY A 171 -7.20 21.93 8.09
C GLY A 171 -8.68 22.08 8.44
N SER A 172 -9.56 21.88 7.48
CA SER A 172 -11.01 21.99 7.67
C SER A 172 -11.63 20.98 8.64
N SER A 173 -10.90 19.92 9.02
CA SER A 173 -11.38 18.98 10.06
C SER A 173 -11.45 19.64 11.44
N PHE A 174 -10.83 20.80 11.63
CA PHE A 174 -10.93 21.57 12.87
C PHE A 174 -12.21 22.41 12.97
N LYS A 175 -12.89 22.69 11.85
CA LYS A 175 -14.10 23.52 11.83
C LYS A 175 -15.22 23.06 12.77
N PRO A 176 -15.53 21.75 12.92
CA PRO A 176 -16.55 21.33 13.86
C PRO A 176 -16.31 21.79 15.30
N PHE A 177 -15.05 21.85 15.74
CA PHE A 177 -14.70 22.34 17.08
C PHE A 177 -14.94 23.84 17.21
N VAL A 178 -14.61 24.63 16.18
CA VAL A 178 -14.87 26.07 16.15
C VAL A 178 -16.38 26.35 16.18
N TYR A 179 -17.15 25.64 15.38
CA TYR A 179 -18.62 25.81 15.37
C TYR A 179 -19.27 25.36 16.69
N ALA A 180 -18.78 24.24 17.27
CA ALA A 180 -19.29 23.78 18.56
C ALA A 180 -19.03 24.83 19.66
N ALA A 181 -17.84 25.40 19.73
CA ALA A 181 -17.52 26.47 20.67
C ALA A 181 -18.37 27.72 20.42
N ALA A 182 -18.58 28.11 19.17
CA ALA A 182 -19.42 29.27 18.85
C ALA A 182 -20.88 29.03 19.29
N LEU A 183 -21.44 27.84 19.06
CA LEU A 183 -22.80 27.51 19.51
C LEU A 183 -22.93 27.51 21.04
N ASP A 184 -21.89 27.03 21.75
CA ASP A 184 -21.83 27.03 23.21
C ASP A 184 -21.81 28.46 23.78
N GLU A 185 -21.16 29.38 23.08
CA GLU A 185 -21.14 30.79 23.38
C GLU A 185 -22.42 31.55 22.93
N GLY A 186 -23.46 30.83 22.50
CA GLY A 186 -24.77 31.41 22.15
C GLY A 186 -24.89 31.91 20.70
N TYR A 187 -23.92 31.65 19.85
CA TYR A 187 -24.07 31.90 18.42
C TYR A 187 -25.08 30.94 17.81
N THR A 188 -25.67 31.31 16.70
CA THR A 188 -26.64 30.49 15.97
C THR A 188 -26.23 30.38 14.51
N PRO A 189 -26.77 29.41 13.73
CA PRO A 189 -26.53 29.39 12.30
C PRO A 189 -26.90 30.63 11.52
N ALA A 190 -27.74 31.51 12.10
CA ALA A 190 -28.16 32.79 11.53
C ALA A 190 -27.31 33.97 12.00
N THR A 191 -26.34 33.77 12.88
CA THR A 191 -25.46 34.82 13.36
C THR A 191 -24.61 35.37 12.22
N ILE A 192 -24.67 36.70 12.04
CA ILE A 192 -23.86 37.37 11.01
C ILE A 192 -22.46 37.59 11.56
N ILE A 193 -21.45 37.16 10.78
CA ILE A 193 -20.03 37.34 11.08
C ILE A 193 -19.44 38.25 10.00
N VAL A 194 -18.58 39.19 10.41
CA VAL A 194 -17.87 40.04 9.47
C VAL A 194 -16.69 39.27 8.90
N ASP A 195 -16.69 39.07 7.60
CA ASP A 195 -15.55 38.50 6.85
C ASP A 195 -14.57 39.66 6.54
N ALA A 196 -13.59 39.84 7.42
CA ALA A 196 -12.57 40.88 7.32
C ALA A 196 -11.20 40.34 7.68
N PRO A 197 -10.11 40.99 7.24
CA PRO A 197 -8.76 40.62 7.69
C PRO A 197 -8.66 40.63 9.22
N ILE A 198 -8.04 39.62 9.78
CA ILE A 198 -7.78 39.51 11.22
C ILE A 198 -6.25 39.60 11.41
N GLU A 199 -5.83 40.46 12.29
CA GLU A 199 -4.43 40.52 12.72
C GLU A 199 -4.31 39.96 14.13
N VAL A 200 -3.46 38.93 14.28
CA VAL A 200 -3.18 38.33 15.58
C VAL A 200 -1.72 38.61 15.94
N ASN A 201 -1.50 39.30 17.04
CA ASN A 201 -0.16 39.49 17.57
C ASN A 201 0.32 38.20 18.23
N THR A 202 1.39 37.63 17.73
CA THR A 202 2.07 36.46 18.30
C THR A 202 3.48 36.86 18.76
N PRO A 203 4.12 36.04 19.62
CA PRO A 203 5.52 36.27 20.00
C PRO A 203 6.49 36.32 18.81
N GLU A 204 6.11 35.67 17.69
CA GLU A 204 6.89 35.60 16.45
C GLU A 204 6.57 36.73 15.45
N GLY A 205 5.59 37.60 15.78
CA GLY A 205 5.16 38.70 14.92
C GLY A 205 3.64 38.75 14.69
N ILE A 206 3.21 39.61 13.80
CA ILE A 206 1.81 39.72 13.38
C ILE A 206 1.52 38.64 12.35
N TRP A 207 0.48 37.88 12.61
CA TRP A 207 -0.03 36.82 11.72
C TRP A 207 -1.35 37.27 11.10
#